data_172a7027e1615ab0a7312e513f4415db
#
_entry.id   172a7027e1615ab0a7312e513f4415db
#
_cell.length_a   1.000
_cell.length_b   1.000
_cell.length_c   1.000
_cell.angle_alpha   90.00
_cell.angle_beta   90.00
_cell.angle_gamma   90.00
#
_symmetry.space_group_name_H-M   'P 1'
#
loop_
_entity.id
_entity.type
_entity.pdbx_description
1 polymer ?
#
loop_
_entity_poly.entity_id
_entity_poly.type
_entity_poly.pdbx_seq_one_letter_code
_entity_poly.pdbx_strand_id
1 'polypeptide(L)'
;MNTLLELYRHKTWATLRLIEYCLSLDPPHLDANMAGTYGTIPDTLRHVVEAEEDYFSVLTGERLPEPFPAGLVRLEELAQRLRRLAPHWEVLALDTDLPGHTVTFPDGVSWPGAVLLAQAIHHAADHRTHILSLLGARGVEVPRLDVWAYAQSAGLQVA
;
A
#
# COMPACT_ATOMS: atom_id res chain seq x y z
N MET A 1 -13.27 18.88 -1.94
CA MET A 1 -12.20 17.85 -1.99
C MET A 1 -12.15 17.16 -0.63
N ASN A 2 -12.12 15.83 -0.55
CA ASN A 2 -12.06 15.08 0.71
C ASN A 2 -10.60 14.63 0.96
N THR A 3 -9.99 15.09 2.05
CA THR A 3 -8.57 14.83 2.35
C THR A 3 -8.29 13.33 2.52
N LEU A 4 -9.18 12.58 3.17
CA LEU A 4 -8.99 11.15 3.37
C LEU A 4 -9.01 10.39 2.03
N LEU A 5 -9.94 10.75 1.15
CA LEU A 5 -10.00 10.21 -0.22
C LEU A 5 -8.70 10.45 -0.99
N GLU A 6 -8.16 11.69 -0.93
CA GLU A 6 -6.90 12.00 -1.62
C GLU A 6 -5.70 11.25 -1.01
N LEU A 7 -5.68 11.03 0.31
CA LEU A 7 -4.67 10.19 0.96
C LEU A 7 -4.72 8.73 0.48
N TYR A 8 -5.92 8.16 0.31
CA TYR A 8 -6.07 6.80 -0.21
C TYR A 8 -5.68 6.69 -1.69
N ARG A 9 -6.06 7.66 -2.50
CA ARG A 9 -5.64 7.74 -3.90
C ARG A 9 -4.12 7.84 -4.03
N HIS A 10 -3.50 8.72 -3.26
CA HIS A 10 -2.05 8.84 -3.19
C HIS A 10 -1.39 7.53 -2.74
N LYS A 11 -1.91 6.89 -1.66
CA LYS A 11 -1.40 5.61 -1.15
C LYS A 11 -1.36 4.56 -2.26
N THR A 12 -2.46 4.37 -2.96
CA THR A 12 -2.58 3.41 -4.05
C THR A 12 -1.68 3.76 -5.24
N TRP A 13 -1.71 5.01 -5.69
CA TRP A 13 -0.85 5.51 -6.76
C TRP A 13 0.63 5.28 -6.46
N ALA A 14 1.09 5.65 -5.26
CA ALA A 14 2.48 5.53 -4.86
C ALA A 14 2.95 4.07 -4.80
N THR A 15 2.11 3.16 -4.30
CA THR A 15 2.44 1.73 -4.25
C THR A 15 2.49 1.12 -5.65
N LEU A 16 1.53 1.45 -6.53
CA LEU A 16 1.55 1.00 -7.93
C LEU A 16 2.77 1.53 -8.68
N ARG A 17 3.12 2.81 -8.52
CA ARG A 17 4.32 3.41 -9.14
C ARG A 17 5.60 2.74 -8.67
N LEU A 18 5.68 2.37 -7.38
CA LEU A 18 6.83 1.64 -6.86
C LEU A 18 6.91 0.22 -7.44
N ILE A 19 5.79 -0.50 -7.54
CA ILE A 19 5.74 -1.83 -8.17
C ILE A 19 6.18 -1.74 -9.64
N GLU A 20 5.63 -0.78 -10.40
CA GLU A 20 5.99 -0.55 -11.81
C GLU A 20 7.49 -0.22 -11.96
N TYR A 21 8.03 0.57 -11.04
CA TYR A 21 9.46 0.86 -11.02
C TYR A 21 10.28 -0.40 -10.74
N CYS A 22 9.91 -1.20 -9.74
CA CYS A 22 10.58 -2.46 -9.43
C CYS A 22 10.57 -3.45 -10.59
N LEU A 23 9.53 -3.48 -11.42
CA LEU A 23 9.45 -4.31 -12.63
C LEU A 23 10.50 -3.92 -13.69
N SER A 24 11.04 -2.70 -13.63
CA SER A 24 12.08 -2.22 -14.57
C SER A 24 13.51 -2.45 -14.05
N LEU A 25 13.66 -2.92 -12.81
CA LEU A 25 14.97 -3.14 -12.19
C LEU A 25 15.54 -4.52 -12.50
N ASP A 26 16.87 -4.60 -12.54
CA ASP A 26 17.56 -5.89 -12.62
C ASP A 26 17.33 -6.73 -11.34
N PRO A 27 17.19 -8.06 -11.47
CA PRO A 27 16.89 -8.95 -10.35
C PRO A 27 17.79 -8.79 -9.11
N PRO A 28 19.11 -8.55 -9.20
CA PRO A 28 19.95 -8.34 -8.02
C PRO A 28 19.55 -7.15 -7.15
N HIS A 29 18.87 -6.14 -7.70
CA HIS A 29 18.35 -5.02 -6.93
C HIS A 29 17.11 -5.43 -6.12
N LEU A 30 16.30 -6.35 -6.66
CA LEU A 30 15.07 -6.84 -6.02
C LEU A 30 15.36 -7.76 -4.82
N ASP A 31 16.48 -8.48 -4.84
CA ASP A 31 16.91 -9.34 -3.72
C ASP A 31 17.44 -8.55 -2.52
N ALA A 32 17.43 -7.21 -2.63
CA ALA A 32 17.90 -6.33 -1.59
C ALA A 32 17.09 -6.50 -0.30
N ASN A 33 17.78 -6.63 0.82
CA ASN A 33 17.23 -6.60 2.17
C ASN A 33 18.26 -6.02 3.15
N MET A 34 17.81 -5.62 4.32
CA MET A 34 18.66 -5.18 5.42
C MET A 34 17.95 -5.43 6.76
N ALA A 35 18.70 -5.38 7.86
CA ALA A 35 18.10 -5.46 9.19
C ALA A 35 17.07 -4.34 9.38
N GLY A 36 15.86 -4.71 9.83
CA GLY A 36 14.75 -3.77 10.03
C GLY A 36 13.80 -3.62 8.83
N THR A 37 14.06 -4.30 7.69
CA THR A 37 13.11 -4.40 6.58
C THR A 37 12.36 -5.73 6.60
N TYR A 38 11.26 -5.82 5.84
CA TYR A 38 10.42 -7.01 5.76
C TYR A 38 10.89 -7.94 4.61
N GLY A 39 12.05 -8.58 4.79
CA GLY A 39 12.61 -9.46 3.74
C GLY A 39 13.11 -8.70 2.50
N THR A 40 13.00 -9.33 1.33
CA THR A 40 13.36 -8.75 0.03
C THR A 40 12.35 -7.67 -0.40
N ILE A 41 12.66 -6.93 -1.46
CA ILE A 41 11.73 -5.93 -2.00
C ILE A 41 10.40 -6.56 -2.44
N PRO A 42 10.39 -7.69 -3.20
CA PRO A 42 9.12 -8.38 -3.52
C PRO A 42 8.37 -8.87 -2.29
N ASP A 43 9.06 -9.39 -1.26
CA ASP A 43 8.43 -9.82 -0.01
C ASP A 43 7.78 -8.64 0.72
N THR A 44 8.46 -7.50 0.76
CA THR A 44 7.93 -6.27 1.37
C THR A 44 6.70 -5.76 0.61
N LEU A 45 6.74 -5.75 -0.73
CA LEU A 45 5.59 -5.32 -1.55
C LEU A 45 4.41 -6.28 -1.40
N ARG A 46 4.66 -7.60 -1.34
CA ARG A 46 3.64 -8.59 -1.07
C ARG A 46 2.98 -8.33 0.28
N HIS A 47 3.79 -8.14 1.33
CA HIS A 47 3.29 -7.83 2.68
C HIS A 47 2.40 -6.58 2.69
N VAL A 48 2.77 -5.51 1.96
CA VAL A 48 1.94 -4.30 1.85
C VAL A 48 0.59 -4.62 1.23
N VAL A 49 0.54 -5.39 0.15
CA VAL A 49 -0.72 -5.72 -0.54
C VAL A 49 -1.60 -6.63 0.31
N GLU A 50 -1.02 -7.69 0.90
CA GLU A 50 -1.74 -8.60 1.81
C GLU A 50 -2.32 -7.85 3.01
N ALA A 51 -1.54 -6.97 3.64
CA ALA A 51 -2.02 -6.17 4.77
C ALA A 51 -3.16 -5.22 4.37
N GLU A 52 -3.11 -4.62 3.18
CA GLU A 52 -4.22 -3.78 2.69
C GLU A 52 -5.51 -4.59 2.48
N GLU A 53 -5.40 -5.80 2.00
CA GLU A 53 -6.53 -6.72 1.84
C GLU A 53 -7.08 -7.15 3.20
N ASP A 54 -6.21 -7.50 4.15
CA ASP A 54 -6.61 -7.86 5.51
C ASP A 54 -7.33 -6.71 6.22
N TYR A 55 -6.79 -5.49 6.14
CA TYR A 55 -7.44 -4.31 6.73
C TYR A 55 -8.81 -4.04 6.10
N PHE A 56 -8.93 -4.17 4.77
CA PHE A 56 -10.19 -4.05 4.08
C PHE A 56 -11.19 -5.11 4.55
N SER A 57 -10.78 -6.37 4.65
CA SER A 57 -11.61 -7.47 5.13
C SER A 57 -12.14 -7.23 6.55
N VAL A 58 -11.27 -6.74 7.44
CA VAL A 58 -11.67 -6.43 8.84
C VAL A 58 -12.64 -5.24 8.90
N LEU A 59 -12.47 -4.22 8.05
CA LEU A 59 -13.34 -3.05 8.00
C LEU A 59 -14.73 -3.37 7.45
N THR A 60 -14.82 -4.25 6.47
CA THR A 60 -16.07 -4.51 5.73
C THR A 60 -16.75 -5.83 6.10
N GLY A 61 -16.01 -6.77 6.68
CA GLY A 61 -16.44 -8.15 6.84
C GLY A 61 -16.46 -8.96 5.53
N GLU A 62 -16.02 -8.37 4.42
CA GLU A 62 -15.96 -9.06 3.14
C GLU A 62 -14.75 -10.02 3.09
N ARG A 63 -14.99 -11.23 2.55
CA ARG A 63 -13.91 -12.19 2.35
C ARG A 63 -13.10 -11.81 1.12
N LEU A 64 -11.79 -11.69 1.32
CA LEU A 64 -10.84 -11.38 0.25
C LEU A 64 -10.44 -12.62 -0.57
N PRO A 65 -9.79 -12.40 -1.72
CA PRO A 65 -9.27 -13.48 -2.53
C PRO A 65 -8.28 -14.34 -1.73
N GLU A 66 -8.06 -15.56 -2.22
CA GLU A 66 -7.11 -16.51 -1.62
C GLU A 66 -5.73 -15.84 -1.40
N PRO A 67 -5.04 -16.18 -0.29
CA PRO A 67 -3.68 -15.70 -0.04
C PRO A 67 -2.77 -15.98 -1.23
N PHE A 68 -1.71 -15.19 -1.38
CA PHE A 68 -0.70 -15.49 -2.39
C PHE A 68 -0.09 -16.87 -2.11
N PRO A 69 0.10 -17.71 -3.15
CA PRO A 69 0.79 -18.98 -2.97
C PRO A 69 2.20 -18.75 -2.41
N ALA A 70 2.65 -19.68 -1.57
CA ALA A 70 4.02 -19.66 -1.08
C ALA A 70 5.01 -19.77 -2.25
N GLY A 71 6.04 -18.95 -2.24
CA GLY A 71 7.09 -18.99 -3.27
C GLY A 71 7.32 -17.65 -3.94
N LEU A 72 7.67 -17.68 -5.22
CA LEU A 72 8.08 -16.48 -5.96
C LEU A 72 6.95 -15.46 -6.07
N VAL A 73 7.22 -14.24 -5.59
CA VAL A 73 6.27 -13.13 -5.67
C VAL A 73 6.28 -12.55 -7.07
N ARG A 74 5.12 -12.50 -7.71
CA ARG A 74 4.93 -11.87 -9.02
C ARG A 74 4.45 -10.43 -8.84
N LEU A 75 5.31 -9.48 -9.14
CA LEU A 75 5.01 -8.05 -8.98
C LEU A 75 3.80 -7.60 -9.80
N GLU A 76 3.59 -8.18 -11.00
CA GLU A 76 2.43 -7.89 -11.84
C GLU A 76 1.12 -8.31 -11.17
N GLU A 77 1.12 -9.43 -10.43
CA GLU A 77 -0.03 -9.91 -9.70
C GLU A 77 -0.36 -8.99 -8.51
N LEU A 78 0.67 -8.53 -7.78
CA LEU A 78 0.51 -7.51 -6.73
C LEU A 78 -0.15 -6.24 -7.27
N ALA A 79 0.34 -5.74 -8.40
CA ALA A 79 -0.24 -4.55 -9.04
C ALA A 79 -1.70 -4.78 -9.46
N GLN A 80 -2.04 -5.96 -9.97
CA GLN A 80 -3.43 -6.29 -10.35
C GLN A 80 -4.35 -6.35 -9.13
N ARG A 81 -3.92 -6.98 -8.03
CA ARG A 81 -4.72 -7.05 -6.79
C ARG A 81 -4.94 -5.66 -6.22
N LEU A 82 -3.90 -4.84 -6.15
CA LEU A 82 -4.01 -3.46 -5.67
C LEU A 82 -4.94 -2.60 -6.54
N ARG A 83 -4.89 -2.74 -7.88
CA ARG A 83 -5.82 -2.02 -8.78
C ARG A 83 -7.27 -2.44 -8.56
N ARG A 84 -7.53 -3.73 -8.27
CA ARG A 84 -8.89 -4.20 -7.95
C ARG A 84 -9.39 -3.64 -6.62
N LEU A 85 -8.51 -3.53 -5.63
CA LEU A 85 -8.87 -3.04 -4.29
C LEU A 85 -9.06 -1.51 -4.24
N ALA A 86 -8.40 -0.76 -5.11
CA ALA A 86 -8.37 0.71 -5.10
C ALA A 86 -9.76 1.37 -5.04
N PRO A 87 -10.74 1.03 -5.90
CA PRO A 87 -12.08 1.64 -5.86
C PRO A 87 -12.80 1.41 -4.54
N HIS A 88 -12.58 0.26 -3.90
CA HIS A 88 -13.20 -0.08 -2.63
C HIS A 88 -12.66 0.81 -1.50
N TRP A 89 -11.36 1.07 -1.46
CA TRP A 89 -10.76 2.03 -0.54
C TRP A 89 -11.30 3.45 -0.73
N GLU A 90 -11.56 3.88 -1.96
CA GLU A 90 -12.16 5.18 -2.22
C GLU A 90 -13.58 5.29 -1.63
N VAL A 91 -14.37 4.21 -1.72
CA VAL A 91 -15.71 4.16 -1.09
C VAL A 91 -15.60 4.26 0.43
N LEU A 92 -14.71 3.49 1.06
CA LEU A 92 -14.50 3.54 2.52
C LEU A 92 -14.00 4.92 2.99
N ALA A 93 -13.17 5.59 2.20
CA ALA A 93 -12.70 6.94 2.51
C ALA A 93 -13.80 8.02 2.50
N LEU A 94 -14.93 7.73 1.87
CA LEU A 94 -16.11 8.61 1.81
C LEU A 94 -17.17 8.27 2.85
N ASP A 95 -17.08 7.11 3.49
CA ASP A 95 -17.98 6.69 4.55
C ASP A 95 -17.72 7.50 5.82
N THR A 96 -18.69 8.31 6.23
CA THR A 96 -18.57 9.19 7.40
C THR A 96 -18.81 8.47 8.72
N ASP A 97 -19.42 7.31 8.69
CA ASP A 97 -19.78 6.55 9.90
C ASP A 97 -18.70 5.54 10.26
N LEU A 98 -18.01 5.01 9.26
CA LEU A 98 -16.96 4.00 9.41
C LEU A 98 -15.87 4.36 10.45
N PRO A 99 -15.39 5.61 10.55
CA PRO A 99 -14.39 5.96 11.55
C PRO A 99 -14.82 5.71 13.00
N GLY A 100 -16.13 5.80 13.28
CA GLY A 100 -16.69 5.56 14.61
C GLY A 100 -17.07 4.10 14.90
N HIS A 101 -17.12 3.25 13.88
CA HIS A 101 -17.46 1.84 14.07
C HIS A 101 -16.36 1.10 14.82
N THR A 102 -16.74 0.17 15.68
CA THR A 102 -15.80 -0.77 16.30
C THR A 102 -15.55 -1.93 15.35
N VAL A 103 -14.29 -2.13 14.99
CA VAL A 103 -13.84 -3.28 14.19
C VAL A 103 -13.06 -4.24 15.06
N THR A 104 -13.32 -5.55 14.92
CA THR A 104 -12.70 -6.59 15.75
C THR A 104 -11.85 -7.51 14.87
N PHE A 105 -10.60 -7.67 15.24
CA PHE A 105 -9.67 -8.57 14.58
C PHE A 105 -9.92 -10.03 14.99
N PRO A 106 -9.40 -11.01 14.22
CA PRO A 106 -9.55 -12.44 14.54
C PRO A 106 -8.98 -12.86 15.90
N ASP A 107 -8.02 -12.12 16.44
CA ASP A 107 -7.44 -12.32 17.78
C ASP A 107 -8.33 -11.76 18.92
N GLY A 108 -9.47 -11.16 18.58
CA GLY A 108 -10.43 -10.58 19.52
C GLY A 108 -10.14 -9.13 19.95
N VAL A 109 -9.05 -8.54 19.47
CA VAL A 109 -8.74 -7.13 19.75
C VAL A 109 -9.62 -6.22 18.90
N SER A 110 -10.16 -5.16 19.50
CA SER A 110 -11.07 -4.24 18.82
C SER A 110 -10.52 -2.81 18.83
N TRP A 111 -10.72 -2.13 17.70
CA TRP A 111 -10.30 -0.75 17.50
C TRP A 111 -11.41 0.07 16.81
N PRO A 112 -11.42 1.40 16.96
CA PRO A 112 -12.22 2.25 16.08
C PRO A 112 -11.78 2.11 14.62
N GLY A 113 -12.71 2.14 13.68
CA GLY A 113 -12.42 2.09 12.24
C GLY A 113 -11.42 3.17 11.79
N ALA A 114 -11.46 4.36 12.42
CA ALA A 114 -10.48 5.42 12.19
C ALA A 114 -9.03 4.97 12.38
N VAL A 115 -8.76 4.10 13.35
CA VAL A 115 -7.40 3.58 13.60
C VAL A 115 -6.95 2.70 12.44
N LEU A 116 -7.84 1.85 11.95
CA LEU A 116 -7.53 0.96 10.81
C LEU A 116 -7.35 1.74 9.51
N LEU A 117 -8.21 2.76 9.30
CA LEU A 117 -8.06 3.66 8.16
C LEU A 117 -6.70 4.39 8.19
N ALA A 118 -6.29 4.92 9.34
CA ALA A 118 -4.98 5.53 9.48
C ALA A 118 -3.84 4.52 9.29
N GLN A 119 -3.97 3.32 9.87
CA GLN A 119 -2.98 2.26 9.77
C GLN A 119 -2.72 1.86 8.32
N ALA A 120 -3.74 1.68 7.50
CA ALA A 120 -3.58 1.31 6.10
C ALA A 120 -2.74 2.33 5.30
N ILE A 121 -2.85 3.62 5.63
CA ILE A 121 -2.06 4.68 4.98
C ILE A 121 -0.61 4.66 5.47
N HIS A 122 -0.42 4.64 6.80
CA HIS A 122 0.91 4.68 7.42
C HIS A 122 1.74 3.45 7.11
N HIS A 123 1.18 2.26 7.27
CA HIS A 123 1.83 0.99 6.98
C HIS A 123 2.40 0.94 5.55
N ALA A 124 1.58 1.30 4.57
CA ALA A 124 2.04 1.34 3.18
C ALA A 124 3.13 2.39 2.96
N ALA A 125 3.05 3.57 3.62
CA ALA A 125 4.05 4.62 3.52
C ALA A 125 5.40 4.19 4.12
N ASP A 126 5.39 3.56 5.29
CA ASP A 126 6.60 3.09 5.97
C ASP A 126 7.34 2.05 5.13
N HIS A 127 6.64 1.06 4.61
CA HIS A 127 7.24 0.02 3.76
C HIS A 127 7.75 0.57 2.42
N ARG A 128 7.05 1.51 1.79
CA ARG A 128 7.58 2.19 0.60
C ARG A 128 8.87 2.95 0.91
N THR A 129 8.91 3.65 2.04
CA THR A 129 10.12 4.37 2.47
C THR A 129 11.29 3.42 2.70
N HIS A 130 11.05 2.26 3.32
CA HIS A 130 12.08 1.22 3.49
C HIS A 130 12.64 0.76 2.12
N ILE A 131 11.79 0.46 1.15
CA ILE A 131 12.21 0.04 -0.19
C ILE A 131 13.03 1.14 -0.88
N LEU A 132 12.55 2.38 -0.88
CA LEU A 132 13.25 3.50 -1.49
C LEU A 132 14.62 3.74 -0.85
N SER A 133 14.71 3.68 0.49
CA SER A 133 15.96 3.82 1.23
C SER A 133 16.95 2.70 0.90
N LEU A 134 16.45 1.47 0.78
CA LEU A 134 17.25 0.30 0.45
C LEU A 134 17.85 0.38 -0.97
N LEU A 135 17.05 0.80 -1.94
CA LEU A 135 17.48 1.02 -3.32
C LEU A 135 18.47 2.19 -3.41
N GLY A 136 18.16 3.32 -2.76
CA GLY A 136 19.04 4.50 -2.74
C GLY A 136 20.41 4.22 -2.11
N ALA A 137 20.45 3.43 -1.01
CA ALA A 137 21.71 3.00 -0.39
C ALA A 137 22.58 2.14 -1.30
N ARG A 138 22.02 1.55 -2.36
CA ARG A 138 22.71 0.78 -3.41
C ARG A 138 23.04 1.61 -4.65
N GLY A 139 22.83 2.91 -4.60
CA GLY A 139 23.10 3.83 -5.71
C GLY A 139 22.05 3.79 -6.83
N VAL A 140 20.90 3.18 -6.59
CA VAL A 140 19.79 3.15 -7.55
C VAL A 140 19.04 4.48 -7.41
N GLU A 141 18.81 5.18 -8.51
CA GLU A 141 17.96 6.37 -8.53
C GLU A 141 16.52 5.96 -8.27
N VAL A 142 15.86 6.60 -7.33
CA VAL A 142 14.51 6.22 -6.88
C VAL A 142 13.44 7.21 -7.33
N PRO A 143 12.22 6.74 -7.64
CA PRO A 143 11.14 7.60 -8.07
C PRO A 143 10.63 8.48 -6.92
N ARG A 144 10.13 9.67 -7.26
CA ARG A 144 9.38 10.50 -6.31
C ARG A 144 7.98 9.93 -6.13
N LEU A 145 7.62 9.60 -4.88
CA LEU A 145 6.33 9.02 -4.51
C LEU A 145 5.58 9.88 -3.48
N ASP A 146 6.02 11.13 -3.30
CA ASP A 146 5.38 12.09 -2.40
C ASP A 146 4.02 12.60 -2.95
N VAL A 147 3.26 13.25 -2.08
CA VAL A 147 1.93 13.78 -2.43
C VAL A 147 2.00 14.84 -3.55
N TRP A 148 3.10 15.58 -3.65
CA TRP A 148 3.26 16.56 -4.73
C TRP A 148 3.43 15.91 -6.10
N ALA A 149 4.23 14.82 -6.16
CA ALA A 149 4.39 14.05 -7.39
C ALA A 149 3.06 13.41 -7.82
N TYR A 150 2.29 12.89 -6.86
CA TYR A 150 0.94 12.41 -7.11
C TYR A 150 0.03 13.53 -7.65
N ALA A 151 -0.03 14.66 -6.99
CA ALA A 151 -0.89 15.78 -7.40
C ALA A 151 -0.56 16.26 -8.81
N GLN A 152 0.72 16.33 -9.17
CA GLN A 152 1.16 16.64 -10.53
C GLN A 152 0.67 15.57 -11.55
N SER A 153 0.83 14.29 -11.22
CA SER A 153 0.41 13.19 -12.11
C SER A 153 -1.11 13.13 -12.29
N ALA A 154 -1.86 13.55 -11.29
CA ALA A 154 -3.32 13.59 -11.29
C ALA A 154 -3.91 14.91 -11.86
N GLY A 155 -3.07 15.87 -12.25
CA GLY A 155 -3.52 17.15 -12.80
C GLY A 155 -4.25 18.04 -11.77
N LEU A 156 -3.91 17.92 -10.48
CA LEU A 156 -4.56 18.64 -9.37
C LEU A 156 -3.95 20.03 -9.11
N GLN A 157 -3.04 20.49 -9.95
CA GLN A 157 -2.48 21.82 -9.84
C GLN A 157 -3.55 22.87 -10.16
N VAL A 158 -3.69 23.84 -9.28
CA VAL A 158 -4.50 25.04 -9.52
C VAL A 158 -3.59 26.18 -9.96
N ALA A 159 -4.03 26.93 -10.96
CA ALA A 159 -3.32 28.10 -11.48
C ALA A 159 -3.36 29.25 -10.48
#